data_8cd508dd32d3ea45007559b971333dba
#
_entry.id   8cd508dd32d3ea45007559b971333dba
#
_cell.length_a   1.000
_cell.length_b   1.000
_cell.length_c   1.000
_cell.angle_alpha   90.00
_cell.angle_beta   90.00
_cell.angle_gamma   90.00
#
_symmetry.space_group_name_H-M   'P 1'
#
loop_
_entity.id
_entity.type
_entity.pdbx_description
1 polymer ?
#
loop_
_entity_poly.entity_id
_entity_poly.type
_entity_poly.pdbx_seq_one_letter_code
_entity_poly.pdbx_strand_id
1 'polypeptide(L)'
;MSYRFLPVILLSAVVTLPAHQAGSPPPPPAPGAQAPAQPGGGRGGQQGPQVVSPQVSADRTVTLRLYAPKATEVRVTGELLNGAQPVAMTKGDDGIWTVTMPAVPPDVYTYAFNVDGVNTPDPRNPWVKLVSGTGLASQVQVPGDGAQFYDSKAVPHGLLQIVTYESKAVGATRQAYVYTPPDYVRSSTRYPVLYLLHGGGDLDPGWSMTGRAHIILDNLIAEKKARPMVVVMPVARGGGSLGVGPSGMSPGIAAAGNVVPGAGRGAGAPGAAPTPPPSPAPLQPFAQDFLGDLMPVIEKTFRVSTRPEDRAIAGLSAGGAATINTAFSRPDLFRYVVIMSAGGGQNLEASYPKFFDSGAAAAKQMRLVWLGVGDADFALNGMKALDELLTKHGVKHTFVVRPGYRHEWRLWRLDLREFAPLLFQSGAKGTS
;
A
#
# COMPACT_ATOMS: atom_id res chain seq x y z
N MET A 1 -15.02 -48.93 51.02
CA MET A 1 -14.65 -49.33 49.65
C MET A 1 -13.38 -48.60 49.26
N SER A 2 -12.27 -49.36 49.29
CA SER A 2 -10.91 -48.78 49.08
C SER A 2 -10.53 -48.85 47.62
N TYR A 3 -10.28 -47.72 46.99
CA TYR A 3 -9.74 -47.73 45.66
C TYR A 3 -8.19 -47.67 45.71
N ARG A 4 -7.56 -48.70 45.15
CA ARG A 4 -6.12 -48.85 44.97
C ARG A 4 -5.69 -48.04 43.74
N PHE A 5 -4.74 -47.15 43.93
CA PHE A 5 -4.01 -46.48 42.83
C PHE A 5 -2.91 -47.42 42.32
N LEU A 6 -2.89 -47.67 41.00
CA LEU A 6 -1.79 -48.29 40.27
C LEU A 6 -0.90 -47.20 39.72
N PRO A 7 0.44 -47.29 39.85
CA PRO A 7 1.34 -46.32 39.23
C PRO A 7 1.52 -46.62 37.74
N VAL A 8 1.35 -45.61 36.90
CA VAL A 8 1.71 -45.64 35.47
C VAL A 8 3.21 -45.35 35.37
N ILE A 9 3.98 -46.34 34.92
CA ILE A 9 5.41 -46.22 34.61
C ILE A 9 5.49 -45.64 33.17
N LEU A 10 5.97 -44.40 33.01
CA LEU A 10 6.35 -43.82 31.72
C LEU A 10 7.76 -44.33 31.35
N LEU A 11 7.83 -45.20 30.36
CA LEU A 11 9.09 -45.58 29.71
C LEU A 11 9.49 -44.47 28.72
N SER A 12 10.51 -43.72 29.08
CA SER A 12 11.15 -42.76 28.18
C SER A 12 12.11 -43.51 27.26
N ALA A 13 11.75 -43.66 25.99
CA ALA A 13 12.67 -44.18 24.98
C ALA A 13 13.62 -43.04 24.54
N VAL A 14 14.87 -43.16 24.92
CA VAL A 14 15.95 -42.27 24.40
C VAL A 14 16.33 -42.79 23.02
N VAL A 15 15.95 -42.09 21.99
CA VAL A 15 16.42 -42.32 20.61
C VAL A 15 17.76 -41.62 20.46
N THR A 16 18.87 -42.37 20.49
CA THR A 16 20.21 -41.89 20.14
C THR A 16 20.33 -41.83 18.60
N LEU A 17 20.39 -40.65 18.05
CA LEU A 17 20.76 -40.43 16.65
C LEU A 17 22.28 -40.62 16.51
N PRO A 18 22.77 -41.31 15.45
CA PRO A 18 24.19 -41.42 15.20
C PRO A 18 24.80 -40.09 14.85
N ALA A 19 25.89 -39.72 15.51
CA ALA A 19 26.67 -38.56 15.21
C ALA A 19 27.22 -38.66 13.77
N HIS A 20 26.81 -37.75 12.90
CA HIS A 20 27.46 -37.52 11.62
C HIS A 20 28.86 -36.99 11.91
N GLN A 21 29.90 -37.81 11.60
CA GLN A 21 31.27 -37.34 11.56
C GLN A 21 31.39 -36.24 10.50
N ALA A 22 31.65 -35.01 10.94
CA ALA A 22 32.04 -33.93 10.07
C ALA A 22 33.37 -34.31 9.39
N GLY A 23 33.29 -34.59 8.11
CA GLY A 23 34.49 -34.79 7.29
C GLY A 23 35.34 -33.51 7.30
N SER A 24 36.64 -33.69 7.46
CA SER A 24 37.62 -32.58 7.41
C SER A 24 37.49 -31.80 6.10
N PRO A 25 37.61 -30.47 6.13
CA PRO A 25 37.57 -29.69 4.89
C PRO A 25 38.71 -30.11 3.95
N PRO A 26 38.50 -30.11 2.63
CA PRO A 26 39.54 -30.43 1.67
C PRO A 26 40.69 -29.43 1.77
N PRO A 27 41.95 -29.87 1.54
CA PRO A 27 43.11 -29.00 1.55
C PRO A 27 43.00 -27.91 0.47
N PRO A 28 43.57 -26.72 0.69
CA PRO A 28 43.59 -25.67 -0.31
C PRO A 28 44.32 -26.13 -1.58
N PRO A 29 43.87 -25.71 -2.77
CA PRO A 29 44.51 -26.10 -4.02
C PRO A 29 45.95 -25.56 -4.09
N ALA A 30 46.86 -26.38 -4.59
CA ALA A 30 48.26 -26.00 -4.80
C ALA A 30 48.39 -24.83 -5.78
N PRO A 31 49.29 -23.86 -5.55
CA PRO A 31 49.49 -22.76 -6.48
C PRO A 31 50.10 -23.30 -7.80
N GLY A 32 49.36 -23.17 -8.91
CA GLY A 32 49.91 -23.46 -10.23
C GLY A 32 49.09 -24.32 -11.19
N ALA A 33 47.94 -24.87 -10.81
CA ALA A 33 47.09 -25.59 -11.76
C ALA A 33 46.12 -24.64 -12.46
N GLN A 34 46.48 -24.18 -13.67
CA GLN A 34 45.51 -23.54 -14.57
C GLN A 34 44.47 -24.59 -14.98
N ALA A 35 43.22 -24.37 -14.60
CA ALA A 35 42.10 -25.14 -15.11
C ALA A 35 42.02 -24.97 -16.64
N PRO A 36 41.69 -26.03 -17.40
CA PRO A 36 41.52 -25.91 -18.84
C PRO A 36 40.39 -24.94 -19.12
N ALA A 37 40.65 -23.94 -19.97
CA ALA A 37 39.68 -23.01 -20.45
C ALA A 37 38.51 -23.77 -21.10
N GLN A 38 37.33 -23.76 -20.51
CA GLN A 38 36.12 -24.19 -21.19
C GLN A 38 35.90 -23.27 -22.40
N PRO A 39 35.59 -23.80 -23.60
CA PRO A 39 35.24 -22.97 -24.71
C PRO A 39 33.94 -22.27 -24.35
N GLY A 40 34.05 -20.98 -23.99
CA GLY A 40 32.93 -20.12 -23.70
C GLY A 40 32.06 -20.00 -24.95
N GLY A 41 30.94 -20.73 -24.99
CA GLY A 41 29.82 -20.46 -25.88
C GLY A 41 29.21 -19.11 -25.49
N GLY A 42 29.92 -18.03 -25.83
CA GLY A 42 29.40 -16.67 -25.69
C GLY A 42 28.22 -16.51 -26.63
N ARG A 43 26.98 -16.59 -26.12
CA ARG A 43 25.89 -15.85 -26.71
C ARG A 43 26.23 -14.37 -26.56
N GLY A 44 27.00 -13.84 -27.51
CA GLY A 44 27.24 -12.42 -27.68
C GLY A 44 25.94 -11.72 -28.10
N GLY A 45 25.00 -11.59 -27.18
CA GLY A 45 24.03 -10.53 -27.29
C GLY A 45 24.82 -9.23 -27.18
N GLN A 46 24.84 -8.39 -28.22
CA GLN A 46 25.37 -7.03 -28.14
C GLN A 46 24.74 -6.36 -26.93
N GLN A 47 25.48 -6.32 -25.83
CA GLN A 47 25.10 -5.47 -24.69
C GLN A 47 25.17 -4.04 -25.20
N GLY A 48 24.03 -3.39 -25.34
CA GLY A 48 23.99 -1.99 -25.66
C GLY A 48 24.81 -1.15 -24.66
N PRO A 49 25.02 0.13 -24.95
CA PRO A 49 25.84 0.99 -24.11
C PRO A 49 25.39 0.94 -22.65
N GLN A 50 26.37 0.99 -21.74
CA GLN A 50 26.09 1.03 -20.30
C GLN A 50 25.40 2.36 -19.98
N VAL A 51 24.14 2.27 -19.51
CA VAL A 51 23.30 3.42 -19.18
C VAL A 51 23.07 3.43 -17.67
N VAL A 52 23.33 4.57 -17.03
CA VAL A 52 22.98 4.80 -15.61
C VAL A 52 21.67 5.60 -15.57
N SER A 53 20.61 4.98 -15.03
CA SER A 53 19.29 5.59 -14.86
C SER A 53 18.57 4.91 -13.69
N PRO A 54 17.91 5.67 -12.79
CA PRO A 54 17.98 7.13 -12.66
C PRO A 54 19.31 7.57 -12.03
N GLN A 55 19.70 8.82 -12.31
CA GLN A 55 20.83 9.47 -11.64
C GLN A 55 20.31 10.71 -10.91
N VAL A 56 20.47 10.75 -9.59
CA VAL A 56 20.10 11.89 -8.74
C VAL A 56 21.37 12.65 -8.38
N SER A 57 21.41 13.93 -8.69
CA SER A 57 22.53 14.83 -8.38
C SER A 57 22.39 15.45 -6.99
N ALA A 58 23.47 16.03 -6.46
CA ALA A 58 23.49 16.66 -5.13
C ALA A 58 22.52 17.86 -5.05
N ASP A 59 22.26 18.54 -6.15
CA ASP A 59 21.28 19.63 -6.26
C ASP A 59 19.82 19.13 -6.42
N ARG A 60 19.60 17.79 -6.32
CA ARG A 60 18.30 17.12 -6.47
C ARG A 60 17.72 17.17 -7.87
N THR A 61 18.50 17.48 -8.90
CA THR A 61 18.09 17.21 -10.27
C THR A 61 18.14 15.70 -10.54
N VAL A 62 17.22 15.21 -11.38
CA VAL A 62 17.11 13.79 -11.71
C VAL A 62 17.31 13.61 -13.21
N THR A 63 18.39 12.93 -13.59
CA THR A 63 18.64 12.57 -14.99
C THR A 63 18.18 11.15 -15.25
N LEU A 64 17.33 10.99 -16.24
CA LEU A 64 16.82 9.71 -16.73
C LEU A 64 17.42 9.41 -18.10
N ARG A 65 17.79 8.15 -18.34
CA ARG A 65 18.36 7.70 -19.61
C ARG A 65 17.77 6.37 -20.02
N LEU A 66 17.51 6.23 -21.32
CA LEU A 66 16.99 4.99 -21.90
C LEU A 66 17.71 4.69 -23.21
N TYR A 67 18.32 3.51 -23.33
CA TYR A 67 18.83 3.03 -24.63
C TYR A 67 17.65 2.44 -25.44
N ALA A 68 17.23 3.16 -26.47
CA ALA A 68 16.15 2.77 -27.37
C ALA A 68 16.45 3.28 -28.79
N PRO A 69 17.46 2.71 -29.50
CA PRO A 69 17.96 3.25 -30.76
C PRO A 69 16.92 3.24 -31.89
N LYS A 70 15.92 2.34 -31.83
CA LYS A 70 14.86 2.23 -32.83
C LYS A 70 13.62 3.07 -32.51
N ALA A 71 13.50 3.58 -31.28
CA ALA A 71 12.35 4.40 -30.90
C ALA A 71 12.33 5.73 -31.67
N THR A 72 11.13 6.18 -32.02
CA THR A 72 10.86 7.45 -32.69
C THR A 72 10.50 8.55 -31.69
N GLU A 73 9.91 8.18 -30.57
CA GLU A 73 9.57 9.09 -29.47
C GLU A 73 9.74 8.40 -28.13
N VAL A 74 10.31 9.14 -27.15
CA VAL A 74 10.33 8.72 -25.75
C VAL A 74 9.91 9.89 -24.88
N ARG A 75 8.97 9.65 -23.97
CA ARG A 75 8.51 10.61 -22.97
C ARG A 75 8.63 10.04 -21.57
N VAL A 76 8.78 10.90 -20.57
CA VAL A 76 8.68 10.54 -19.14
C VAL A 76 7.30 10.91 -18.64
N THR A 77 6.72 10.03 -17.79
CA THR A 77 5.45 10.22 -17.10
C THR A 77 5.60 9.89 -15.61
N GLY A 78 4.66 10.29 -14.77
CA GLY A 78 4.61 9.91 -13.34
C GLY A 78 4.74 11.09 -12.37
N GLU A 79 4.78 10.74 -11.08
CA GLU A 79 4.82 11.73 -9.98
C GLU A 79 6.07 12.60 -10.00
N LEU A 80 7.20 12.10 -10.55
CA LEU A 80 8.44 12.85 -10.68
C LEU A 80 8.26 14.17 -11.46
N LEU A 81 7.24 14.25 -12.31
CA LEU A 81 6.93 15.46 -13.09
C LEU A 81 6.21 16.54 -12.27
N ASN A 82 5.89 16.27 -11.01
CA ASN A 82 5.14 17.17 -10.13
C ASN A 82 3.87 17.76 -10.79
N GLY A 83 3.14 16.92 -11.52
CA GLY A 83 1.89 17.27 -12.22
C GLY A 83 2.06 17.96 -13.56
N ALA A 84 3.29 18.11 -14.08
CA ALA A 84 3.52 18.55 -15.44
C ALA A 84 3.04 17.49 -16.46
N GLN A 85 2.83 17.94 -17.70
CA GLN A 85 2.55 17.05 -18.82
C GLN A 85 3.74 16.12 -19.09
N PRO A 86 3.55 14.97 -19.76
CA PRO A 86 4.63 14.10 -20.16
C PRO A 86 5.77 14.85 -20.87
N VAL A 87 7.00 14.69 -20.36
CA VAL A 87 8.19 15.41 -20.85
C VAL A 87 8.89 14.57 -21.90
N ALA A 88 9.11 15.15 -23.10
CA ALA A 88 9.87 14.50 -24.17
C ALA A 88 11.35 14.37 -23.80
N MET A 89 11.96 13.24 -24.15
CA MET A 89 13.41 13.01 -24.04
C MET A 89 14.12 13.35 -25.36
N THR A 90 15.39 13.68 -25.25
CA THR A 90 16.25 13.96 -26.42
C THR A 90 17.08 12.74 -26.76
N LYS A 91 17.09 12.35 -28.04
CA LYS A 91 17.87 11.21 -28.56
C LYS A 91 19.29 11.67 -28.93
N GLY A 92 20.28 10.96 -28.40
CA GLY A 92 21.66 11.09 -28.83
C GLY A 92 22.00 10.22 -30.05
N ASP A 93 23.13 10.48 -30.69
CA ASP A 93 23.63 9.69 -31.84
C ASP A 93 23.94 8.23 -31.49
N ASP A 94 24.21 7.97 -30.20
CA ASP A 94 24.44 6.65 -29.62
C ASP A 94 23.13 5.85 -29.37
N GLY A 95 21.99 6.44 -29.69
CA GLY A 95 20.66 5.85 -29.48
C GLY A 95 20.18 5.90 -28.04
N ILE A 96 20.86 6.65 -27.17
CA ILE A 96 20.43 6.91 -25.79
C ILE A 96 19.52 8.14 -25.76
N TRP A 97 18.34 7.96 -25.20
CA TRP A 97 17.42 9.05 -24.87
C TRP A 97 17.72 9.60 -23.48
N THR A 98 17.77 10.90 -23.34
CA THR A 98 18.13 11.56 -22.08
C THR A 98 17.18 12.71 -21.78
N VAL A 99 16.85 12.87 -20.49
CA VAL A 99 16.18 14.05 -19.95
C VAL A 99 16.69 14.33 -18.54
N THR A 100 16.90 15.60 -18.21
CA THR A 100 17.18 16.02 -16.84
C THR A 100 15.99 16.81 -16.32
N MET A 101 15.39 16.28 -15.26
CA MET A 101 14.31 16.93 -14.54
C MET A 101 14.88 18.00 -13.62
N PRO A 102 14.19 19.14 -13.45
CA PRO A 102 14.59 20.14 -12.46
C PRO A 102 14.61 19.55 -11.06
N ALA A 103 15.28 20.22 -10.14
CA ALA A 103 15.32 19.81 -8.73
C ALA A 103 13.90 19.67 -8.17
N VAL A 104 13.65 18.54 -7.52
CA VAL A 104 12.38 18.23 -6.85
C VAL A 104 12.58 18.08 -5.34
N PRO A 105 11.55 18.31 -4.52
CA PRO A 105 11.64 18.10 -3.09
C PRO A 105 12.10 16.68 -2.73
N PRO A 106 12.79 16.51 -1.59
CA PRO A 106 13.14 15.17 -1.11
C PRO A 106 11.90 14.29 -0.90
N ASP A 107 11.84 13.18 -1.61
CA ASP A 107 10.82 12.14 -1.43
C ASP A 107 11.10 10.93 -2.34
N VAL A 108 10.18 9.96 -2.34
CA VAL A 108 10.13 8.84 -3.28
C VAL A 108 9.08 9.13 -4.34
N TYR A 109 9.50 9.15 -5.58
CA TYR A 109 8.67 9.45 -6.74
C TYR A 109 8.51 8.22 -7.64
N THR A 110 7.38 8.12 -8.31
CA THR A 110 7.18 7.16 -9.40
C THR A 110 7.39 7.82 -10.74
N TYR A 111 7.92 7.05 -11.71
CA TYR A 111 8.06 7.46 -13.10
C TYR A 111 8.00 6.26 -14.05
N ALA A 112 7.68 6.51 -15.29
CA ALA A 112 7.75 5.51 -16.37
C ALA A 112 8.18 6.19 -17.67
N PHE A 113 8.74 5.40 -18.59
CA PHE A 113 8.95 5.83 -19.96
C PHE A 113 7.72 5.46 -20.80
N ASN A 114 7.31 6.36 -21.67
CA ASN A 114 6.40 6.06 -22.76
C ASN A 114 7.24 6.03 -24.05
N VAL A 115 7.40 4.86 -24.62
CA VAL A 115 8.21 4.60 -25.82
C VAL A 115 7.26 4.30 -26.96
N ASP A 116 7.15 5.18 -27.95
CA ASP A 116 6.27 5.04 -29.11
C ASP A 116 4.82 4.63 -28.71
N GLY A 117 4.30 5.26 -27.62
CA GLY A 117 2.96 4.98 -27.12
C GLY A 117 2.87 3.86 -26.05
N VAL A 118 3.94 3.09 -25.83
CA VAL A 118 3.96 1.97 -24.87
C VAL A 118 4.61 2.41 -23.54
N ASN A 119 3.89 2.26 -22.43
CA ASN A 119 4.45 2.51 -21.11
C ASN A 119 5.37 1.36 -20.68
N THR A 120 6.57 1.69 -20.24
CA THR A 120 7.56 0.74 -19.75
C THR A 120 8.29 1.30 -18.52
N PRO A 121 8.64 0.45 -17.54
CA PRO A 121 9.53 0.86 -16.45
C PRO A 121 10.93 1.14 -17.00
N ASP A 122 11.75 1.80 -16.21
CA ASP A 122 13.17 1.97 -16.49
C ASP A 122 13.89 0.62 -16.37
N PRO A 123 14.45 0.05 -17.45
CA PRO A 123 15.07 -1.27 -17.42
C PRO A 123 16.39 -1.30 -16.63
N ARG A 124 16.92 -0.15 -16.24
CA ARG A 124 18.12 -0.02 -15.41
C ARG A 124 17.83 0.19 -13.93
N ASN A 125 16.55 0.33 -13.58
CA ASN A 125 16.11 0.56 -12.22
C ASN A 125 15.31 -0.65 -11.69
N PRO A 126 15.89 -1.46 -10.78
CA PRO A 126 15.19 -2.61 -10.21
C PRO A 126 14.08 -2.24 -9.23
N TRP A 127 14.04 -0.99 -8.79
CA TRP A 127 13.03 -0.53 -7.85
C TRP A 127 11.76 -0.11 -8.57
N VAL A 128 10.77 -0.98 -8.53
CA VAL A 128 9.51 -0.81 -9.26
C VAL A 128 8.30 -0.76 -8.33
N LYS A 129 7.25 -0.16 -8.84
CA LYS A 129 5.89 -0.16 -8.29
C LYS A 129 5.00 -0.98 -9.21
N LEU A 130 4.17 -1.84 -8.65
CA LEU A 130 3.08 -2.50 -9.37
C LEU A 130 1.94 -1.51 -9.61
N VAL A 131 1.49 -1.40 -10.85
CA VAL A 131 0.41 -0.49 -11.25
C VAL A 131 -0.72 -1.29 -11.88
N SER A 132 -1.92 -1.14 -11.33
CA SER A 132 -3.11 -1.82 -11.84
C SER A 132 -3.41 -1.42 -13.29
N GLY A 133 -3.52 -2.41 -14.16
CA GLY A 133 -3.87 -2.23 -15.57
C GLY A 133 -2.74 -1.82 -16.51
N THR A 134 -1.63 -1.26 -16.01
CA THR A 134 -0.51 -0.79 -16.84
C THR A 134 0.82 -1.50 -16.55
N GLY A 135 0.86 -2.39 -15.58
CA GLY A 135 2.01 -3.22 -15.26
C GLY A 135 2.95 -2.61 -14.22
N LEU A 136 4.03 -1.95 -14.63
CA LEU A 136 5.09 -1.47 -13.73
C LEU A 136 5.38 0.02 -13.96
N ALA A 137 5.70 0.72 -12.89
CA ALA A 137 6.38 2.01 -12.90
C ALA A 137 7.67 1.90 -12.10
N SER A 138 8.68 2.69 -12.42
CA SER A 138 9.91 2.78 -11.65
C SER A 138 9.77 3.75 -10.49
N GLN A 139 10.60 3.58 -9.46
CA GLN A 139 10.67 4.50 -8.34
C GLN A 139 12.07 5.12 -8.23
N VAL A 140 12.12 6.36 -7.81
CA VAL A 140 13.38 7.05 -7.51
C VAL A 140 13.25 7.78 -6.18
N GLN A 141 14.25 7.64 -5.32
CA GLN A 141 14.35 8.42 -4.09
C GLN A 141 15.24 9.62 -4.34
N VAL A 142 14.71 10.81 -4.10
CA VAL A 142 15.46 12.05 -4.03
C VAL A 142 15.81 12.30 -2.57
N PRO A 143 17.11 12.30 -2.20
CA PRO A 143 17.52 12.42 -0.82
C PRO A 143 17.24 13.81 -0.24
N GLY A 144 16.95 13.87 1.05
CA GLY A 144 16.86 15.10 1.83
C GLY A 144 18.14 15.38 2.62
N ASP A 145 18.12 16.48 3.36
CA ASP A 145 19.17 16.85 4.30
C ASP A 145 18.99 16.02 5.59
N GLY A 146 19.55 14.81 5.60
CA GLY A 146 19.38 13.83 6.68
C GLY A 146 18.24 12.83 6.43
N ALA A 147 18.09 11.89 7.39
CA ALA A 147 17.13 10.80 7.29
C ALA A 147 15.68 11.31 7.36
N GLN A 148 14.91 10.95 6.38
CA GLN A 148 13.49 11.29 6.30
C GLN A 148 12.64 10.37 7.16
N PHE A 149 11.39 10.76 7.42
CA PHE A 149 10.48 9.97 8.27
C PHE A 149 10.10 8.60 7.66
N TYR A 150 10.22 8.48 6.35
CA TYR A 150 9.97 7.26 5.57
C TYR A 150 11.25 6.47 5.27
N ASP A 151 12.41 6.89 5.73
CA ASP A 151 13.65 6.14 5.57
C ASP A 151 13.80 5.07 6.66
N SER A 152 14.38 3.94 6.29
CA SER A 152 14.75 2.91 7.25
C SER A 152 15.83 3.45 8.17
N LYS A 153 15.54 3.48 9.47
CA LYS A 153 16.44 3.93 10.53
C LYS A 153 16.95 2.72 11.32
N ALA A 154 18.02 2.89 12.09
CA ALA A 154 18.53 1.86 13.01
C ALA A 154 17.64 1.77 14.26
N VAL A 155 16.42 1.24 14.08
CA VAL A 155 15.42 1.03 15.13
C VAL A 155 14.93 -0.43 15.08
N PRO A 156 14.28 -0.96 16.12
CA PRO A 156 13.62 -2.25 16.02
C PRO A 156 12.59 -2.26 14.89
N HIS A 157 12.62 -3.30 14.05
CA HIS A 157 11.71 -3.46 12.92
C HIS A 157 10.66 -4.54 13.18
N GLY A 158 9.45 -4.30 12.68
CA GLY A 158 8.39 -5.28 12.60
C GLY A 158 8.58 -6.26 11.44
N LEU A 159 7.65 -7.18 11.29
CA LEU A 159 7.64 -8.16 10.20
C LEU A 159 6.55 -7.82 9.20
N LEU A 160 6.88 -7.93 7.92
CA LEU A 160 5.93 -7.85 6.83
C LEU A 160 5.68 -9.26 6.29
N GLN A 161 4.41 -9.68 6.27
CA GLN A 161 3.98 -11.02 5.91
C GLN A 161 2.90 -10.95 4.83
N ILE A 162 2.80 -11.97 3.99
CA ILE A 162 1.72 -12.13 3.03
C ILE A 162 0.78 -13.22 3.55
N VAL A 163 -0.50 -12.90 3.67
CA VAL A 163 -1.56 -13.82 4.07
C VAL A 163 -2.43 -14.10 2.88
N THR A 164 -2.57 -15.37 2.54
CA THR A 164 -3.48 -15.85 1.49
C THR A 164 -4.78 -16.34 2.14
N TYR A 165 -5.92 -16.00 1.55
CA TYR A 165 -7.24 -16.43 2.04
C TYR A 165 -8.22 -16.63 0.88
N GLU A 166 -9.23 -17.45 1.13
CA GLU A 166 -10.32 -17.67 0.20
C GLU A 166 -11.42 -16.64 0.42
N SER A 167 -11.69 -15.82 -0.59
CA SER A 167 -12.81 -14.89 -0.60
C SER A 167 -14.02 -15.54 -1.22
N LYS A 168 -15.04 -15.78 -0.41
CA LYS A 168 -16.35 -16.27 -0.86
C LYS A 168 -17.12 -15.17 -1.60
N ALA A 169 -16.98 -13.93 -1.13
CA ALA A 169 -17.64 -12.78 -1.72
C ALA A 169 -17.19 -12.50 -3.16
N VAL A 170 -15.92 -12.80 -3.48
CA VAL A 170 -15.33 -12.58 -4.81
C VAL A 170 -15.19 -13.88 -5.59
N GLY A 171 -15.27 -15.04 -4.93
CA GLY A 171 -15.10 -16.36 -5.56
C GLY A 171 -13.66 -16.64 -6.01
N ALA A 172 -12.67 -16.12 -5.28
CA ALA A 172 -11.25 -16.24 -5.64
C ALA A 172 -10.34 -16.26 -4.41
N THR A 173 -9.19 -16.90 -4.56
CA THR A 173 -8.09 -16.78 -3.60
C THR A 173 -7.52 -15.36 -3.65
N ARG A 174 -7.38 -14.73 -2.50
CA ARG A 174 -6.86 -13.37 -2.33
C ARG A 174 -5.71 -13.34 -1.34
N GLN A 175 -5.00 -12.22 -1.33
CA GLN A 175 -3.93 -11.99 -0.37
C GLN A 175 -4.03 -10.61 0.27
N ALA A 176 -3.39 -10.47 1.43
CA ALA A 176 -3.18 -9.21 2.11
C ALA A 176 -1.77 -9.15 2.66
N TYR A 177 -1.14 -8.00 2.60
CA TYR A 177 0.11 -7.74 3.31
C TYR A 177 -0.22 -7.39 4.76
N VAL A 178 0.46 -8.02 5.70
CA VAL A 178 0.25 -7.81 7.12
C VAL A 178 1.56 -7.43 7.78
N TYR A 179 1.59 -6.24 8.36
CA TYR A 179 2.68 -5.80 9.21
C TYR A 179 2.34 -6.11 10.67
N THR A 180 3.30 -6.74 11.36
CA THR A 180 3.26 -6.95 12.82
C THR A 180 4.37 -6.12 13.47
N PRO A 181 4.09 -5.40 14.58
CA PRO A 181 5.04 -4.45 15.15
C PRO A 181 6.26 -5.14 15.75
N PRO A 182 7.36 -4.41 16.05
CA PRO A 182 8.49 -4.94 16.80
C PRO A 182 8.03 -5.66 18.06
N ASP A 183 8.74 -6.72 18.44
CA ASP A 183 8.43 -7.59 19.59
C ASP A 183 7.12 -8.41 19.48
N TYR A 184 6.36 -8.30 18.39
CA TYR A 184 5.14 -9.09 18.22
C TYR A 184 5.35 -10.59 18.47
N VAL A 185 6.41 -11.19 17.95
CA VAL A 185 6.70 -12.62 18.09
C VAL A 185 6.91 -13.03 19.54
N ARG A 186 7.52 -12.16 20.35
CA ARG A 186 7.86 -12.40 21.76
C ARG A 186 6.73 -12.05 22.74
N SER A 187 5.71 -11.35 22.28
CA SER A 187 4.59 -10.86 23.10
C SER A 187 3.37 -11.79 23.00
N SER A 188 2.66 -11.96 24.08
CA SER A 188 1.32 -12.58 24.11
C SER A 188 0.18 -11.56 23.99
N THR A 189 0.50 -10.26 23.91
CA THR A 189 -0.46 -9.17 23.86
C THR A 189 -1.33 -9.22 22.60
N ARG A 190 -2.62 -8.92 22.73
CA ARG A 190 -3.48 -8.63 21.58
C ARG A 190 -3.31 -7.15 21.20
N TYR A 191 -2.98 -6.93 19.95
CA TYR A 191 -2.72 -5.60 19.41
C TYR A 191 -3.97 -4.97 18.80
N PRO A 192 -4.10 -3.65 18.79
CA PRO A 192 -5.07 -2.97 17.94
C PRO A 192 -4.71 -3.21 16.47
N VAL A 193 -5.71 -3.08 15.58
CA VAL A 193 -5.55 -3.33 14.14
C VAL A 193 -5.97 -2.12 13.30
N LEU A 194 -5.09 -1.73 12.38
CA LEU A 194 -5.35 -0.77 11.32
C LEU A 194 -5.51 -1.52 9.99
N TYR A 195 -6.65 -1.38 9.33
CA TYR A 195 -6.87 -1.79 7.95
C TYR A 195 -6.57 -0.60 7.05
N LEU A 196 -5.56 -0.72 6.17
CA LEU A 196 -4.98 0.37 5.41
C LEU A 196 -5.11 0.12 3.91
N LEU A 197 -6.02 0.84 3.25
CA LEU A 197 -6.48 0.58 1.89
C LEU A 197 -5.77 1.46 0.87
N HIS A 198 -5.26 0.84 -0.20
CA HIS A 198 -4.62 1.54 -1.32
C HIS A 198 -5.63 2.13 -2.31
N GLY A 199 -5.17 2.95 -3.26
CA GLY A 199 -5.97 3.60 -4.29
C GLY A 199 -6.22 2.76 -5.54
N GLY A 200 -6.94 3.37 -6.47
CA GLY A 200 -7.40 2.68 -7.68
C GLY A 200 -6.32 2.27 -8.68
N GLY A 201 -5.18 2.94 -8.68
CA GLY A 201 -4.03 2.62 -9.53
C GLY A 201 -3.00 1.68 -8.88
N ASP A 202 -3.25 1.21 -7.66
CA ASP A 202 -2.33 0.39 -6.89
C ASP A 202 -2.84 -1.05 -6.73
N LEU A 203 -1.99 -1.90 -6.18
CA LEU A 203 -2.27 -3.26 -5.74
C LEU A 203 -1.91 -3.40 -4.25
N ASP A 204 -2.16 -4.58 -3.68
CA ASP A 204 -1.92 -4.92 -2.28
C ASP A 204 -0.52 -4.53 -1.72
N PRO A 205 0.61 -4.60 -2.46
CA PRO A 205 1.89 -4.14 -1.94
C PRO A 205 2.07 -2.61 -1.96
N GLY A 206 1.11 -1.82 -2.47
CA GLY A 206 1.24 -0.37 -2.64
C GLY A 206 1.66 0.35 -1.36
N TRP A 207 0.99 0.10 -0.24
CA TRP A 207 1.34 0.69 1.04
C TRP A 207 2.68 0.21 1.61
N SER A 208 3.08 -1.03 1.36
CA SER A 208 4.37 -1.54 1.84
C SER A 208 5.53 -1.08 0.95
N MET A 209 5.39 -1.15 -0.37
CA MET A 209 6.48 -0.86 -1.31
C MET A 209 6.62 0.65 -1.57
N THR A 210 5.55 1.32 -1.98
CA THR A 210 5.56 2.75 -2.31
C THR A 210 5.24 3.61 -1.11
N GLY A 211 4.24 3.24 -0.33
CA GLY A 211 3.83 3.95 0.89
C GLY A 211 4.81 3.81 2.05
N ARG A 212 5.68 2.79 2.05
CA ARG A 212 6.64 2.51 3.13
C ARG A 212 6.00 2.45 4.53
N ALA A 213 4.74 2.03 4.61
CA ALA A 213 3.95 2.11 5.84
C ALA A 213 4.61 1.41 7.02
N HIS A 214 5.20 0.23 6.81
CA HIS A 214 5.90 -0.53 7.84
C HIS A 214 7.12 0.24 8.38
N ILE A 215 7.90 0.90 7.51
CA ILE A 215 9.07 1.71 7.91
C ILE A 215 8.63 2.94 8.71
N ILE A 216 7.62 3.66 8.23
CA ILE A 216 7.05 4.83 8.92
C ILE A 216 6.57 4.44 10.32
N LEU A 217 5.90 3.29 10.44
CA LEU A 217 5.39 2.81 11.72
C LEU A 217 6.51 2.34 12.66
N ASP A 218 7.54 1.65 12.15
CA ASP A 218 8.72 1.30 12.96
C ASP A 218 9.36 2.53 13.57
N ASN A 219 9.56 3.58 12.75
CA ASN A 219 10.12 4.85 13.20
C ASN A 219 9.23 5.52 14.27
N LEU A 220 7.91 5.60 14.02
CA LEU A 220 6.97 6.22 14.96
C LEU A 220 6.84 5.43 16.27
N ILE A 221 6.88 4.12 16.23
CA ILE A 221 6.84 3.25 17.42
C ILE A 221 8.13 3.42 18.22
N ALA A 222 9.30 3.44 17.58
CA ALA A 222 10.58 3.67 18.25
C ALA A 222 10.65 5.07 18.88
N GLU A 223 10.07 6.09 18.23
CA GLU A 223 9.92 7.44 18.75
C GLU A 223 8.81 7.57 19.83
N LYS A 224 8.12 6.48 20.17
CA LYS A 224 6.98 6.43 21.10
C LYS A 224 5.82 7.37 20.71
N LYS A 225 5.73 7.72 19.44
CA LYS A 225 4.66 8.56 18.89
C LYS A 225 3.43 7.74 18.49
N ALA A 226 3.62 6.53 17.97
CA ALA A 226 2.52 5.63 17.65
C ALA A 226 2.48 4.43 18.60
N ARG A 227 1.28 3.97 18.92
CA ARG A 227 1.08 2.72 19.65
C ARG A 227 1.41 1.54 18.74
N PRO A 228 2.12 0.49 19.23
CA PRO A 228 2.30 -0.74 18.47
C PRO A 228 0.96 -1.31 18.02
N MET A 229 0.82 -1.60 16.71
CA MET A 229 -0.40 -2.09 16.08
C MET A 229 -0.08 -3.08 14.97
N VAL A 230 -1.01 -3.98 14.67
CA VAL A 230 -1.01 -4.78 13.45
C VAL A 230 -1.61 -3.92 12.33
N VAL A 231 -1.00 -3.96 11.13
CA VAL A 231 -1.56 -3.26 9.96
C VAL A 231 -1.83 -4.27 8.85
N VAL A 232 -3.05 -4.25 8.36
CA VAL A 232 -3.51 -5.14 7.28
C VAL A 232 -3.74 -4.30 6.03
N MET A 233 -3.03 -4.62 4.97
CA MET A 233 -3.04 -3.92 3.67
C MET A 233 -3.59 -4.86 2.60
N PRO A 234 -4.92 -4.96 2.45
CA PRO A 234 -5.56 -5.82 1.46
C PRO A 234 -5.64 -5.15 0.10
N VAL A 235 -6.01 -5.92 -0.92
CA VAL A 235 -6.49 -5.34 -2.18
C VAL A 235 -7.81 -4.61 -1.94
N ALA A 236 -7.82 -3.30 -2.17
CA ALA A 236 -8.96 -2.42 -1.91
C ALA A 236 -10.05 -2.44 -2.99
N ARG A 237 -10.05 -3.39 -3.92
CA ARG A 237 -11.03 -3.51 -5.01
C ARG A 237 -11.66 -4.89 -5.05
N GLY A 238 -12.89 -4.96 -5.50
CA GLY A 238 -13.66 -6.20 -5.66
C GLY A 238 -13.23 -7.12 -6.81
N GLY A 239 -12.04 -6.93 -7.39
CA GLY A 239 -11.51 -7.79 -8.45
C GLY A 239 -10.01 -7.58 -8.63
N GLY A 240 -9.25 -8.68 -8.73
CA GLY A 240 -7.82 -8.65 -9.02
C GLY A 240 -6.94 -8.48 -7.78
N SER A 241 -6.54 -9.59 -7.24
CA SER A 241 -5.31 -9.77 -6.46
C SER A 241 -4.21 -10.24 -7.40
N LEU A 242 -2.94 -10.07 -7.03
CA LEU A 242 -1.84 -10.87 -7.58
C LEU A 242 -2.05 -12.32 -7.10
N GLY A 243 -3.20 -12.92 -7.47
CA GLY A 243 -3.60 -14.23 -6.98
C GLY A 243 -2.57 -15.29 -7.31
N VAL A 244 -2.19 -16.05 -6.30
CA VAL A 244 -1.43 -17.31 -6.42
C VAL A 244 -2.40 -18.40 -6.89
N GLY A 245 -2.97 -18.25 -8.08
CA GLY A 245 -3.69 -19.35 -8.74
C GLY A 245 -2.71 -20.19 -9.57
N PRO A 246 -3.06 -21.43 -9.95
CA PRO A 246 -2.23 -22.28 -10.81
C PRO A 246 -1.82 -21.65 -12.13
N SER A 247 -2.43 -20.54 -12.52
CA SER A 247 -2.15 -19.76 -13.74
C SER A 247 -1.48 -18.40 -13.48
N GLY A 248 -1.09 -18.10 -12.25
CA GLY A 248 -0.33 -16.86 -11.92
C GLY A 248 -1.06 -15.54 -12.12
N MET A 249 -2.25 -15.54 -12.70
CA MET A 249 -3.08 -14.36 -12.92
C MET A 249 -4.54 -14.70 -12.69
N SER A 250 -5.15 -14.04 -11.72
CA SER A 250 -6.59 -14.14 -11.50
C SER A 250 -7.34 -13.56 -12.71
N PRO A 251 -8.41 -14.20 -13.18
CA PRO A 251 -9.23 -13.70 -14.31
C PRO A 251 -9.77 -12.27 -14.13
N GLY A 252 -9.78 -11.78 -12.91
CA GLY A 252 -10.20 -10.40 -12.59
C GLY A 252 -9.30 -9.29 -13.12
N ILE A 253 -8.03 -9.56 -13.48
CA ILE A 253 -7.17 -8.56 -14.13
C ILE A 253 -7.58 -8.37 -15.60
N ALA A 254 -8.08 -9.40 -16.25
CA ALA A 254 -8.55 -9.33 -17.64
C ALA A 254 -9.90 -8.59 -17.77
N ALA A 255 -10.72 -8.56 -16.72
CA ALA A 255 -12.02 -7.88 -16.73
C ALA A 255 -11.93 -6.37 -16.38
N ALA A 256 -10.80 -5.89 -15.87
CA ALA A 256 -10.53 -4.47 -15.71
C ALA A 256 -10.02 -3.88 -17.05
N GLY A 257 -10.79 -4.12 -18.13
CA GLY A 257 -10.52 -3.62 -19.46
C GLY A 257 -10.27 -2.10 -19.41
N ASN A 258 -9.15 -1.72 -20.01
CA ASN A 258 -8.84 -0.40 -20.57
C ASN A 258 -9.42 0.81 -19.86
N VAL A 259 -8.96 1.09 -18.64
CA VAL A 259 -8.97 2.45 -18.17
C VAL A 259 -7.68 3.10 -18.70
N VAL A 260 -7.78 3.69 -19.86
CA VAL A 260 -6.76 4.59 -20.40
C VAL A 260 -6.54 5.70 -19.36
N PRO A 261 -5.31 5.92 -18.84
CA PRO A 261 -5.05 7.09 -18.01
C PRO A 261 -5.26 8.34 -18.86
N GLY A 262 -6.28 9.11 -18.58
CA GLY A 262 -6.64 10.30 -19.35
C GLY A 262 -7.95 10.24 -20.11
N ALA A 263 -8.63 9.09 -20.20
CA ALA A 263 -10.03 9.08 -20.58
C ALA A 263 -10.84 9.67 -19.43
N GLY A 264 -11.09 10.96 -19.51
CA GLY A 264 -12.14 11.60 -18.74
C GLY A 264 -13.37 10.71 -18.79
N ARG A 265 -14.14 10.65 -17.71
CA ARG A 265 -15.45 10.00 -17.68
C ARG A 265 -16.14 10.33 -18.98
N GLY A 266 -16.37 9.32 -19.81
CA GLY A 266 -17.13 9.51 -21.04
C GLY A 266 -18.37 10.27 -20.68
N ALA A 267 -18.56 11.42 -21.29
CA ALA A 267 -19.79 12.16 -21.19
C ALA A 267 -20.91 11.18 -21.51
N GLY A 268 -21.73 10.84 -20.50
CA GLY A 268 -22.94 10.10 -20.71
C GLY A 268 -23.73 10.80 -21.81
N ALA A 269 -24.43 10.04 -22.63
CA ALA A 269 -25.26 10.58 -23.69
C ALA A 269 -26.06 11.77 -23.16
N PRO A 270 -26.13 12.89 -23.90
CA PRO A 270 -26.87 14.05 -23.45
C PRO A 270 -28.36 13.66 -23.28
N GLY A 271 -28.86 13.68 -22.05
CA GLY A 271 -30.29 13.55 -21.79
C GLY A 271 -30.71 12.61 -20.66
N ALA A 272 -29.90 11.72 -20.15
CA ALA A 272 -30.29 10.93 -18.97
C ALA A 272 -29.75 11.60 -17.71
N ALA A 273 -30.66 12.12 -16.86
CA ALA A 273 -30.28 12.52 -15.50
C ALA A 273 -29.68 11.32 -14.77
N PRO A 274 -28.55 11.46 -14.06
CA PRO A 274 -27.98 10.37 -13.29
C PRO A 274 -29.03 9.87 -12.29
N THR A 275 -29.39 8.58 -12.36
CA THR A 275 -30.22 7.95 -11.34
C THR A 275 -29.51 8.06 -10.00
N PRO A 276 -30.17 8.57 -8.95
CA PRO A 276 -29.55 8.63 -7.64
C PRO A 276 -29.16 7.21 -7.19
N PRO A 277 -28.03 7.05 -6.47
CA PRO A 277 -27.66 5.76 -5.92
C PRO A 277 -28.78 5.22 -5.01
N PRO A 278 -28.95 3.88 -4.96
CA PRO A 278 -29.94 3.28 -4.08
C PRO A 278 -29.68 3.69 -2.62
N SER A 279 -30.75 3.93 -1.89
CA SER A 279 -30.70 4.32 -0.48
C SER A 279 -31.42 3.27 0.38
N PRO A 280 -30.77 2.67 1.38
CA PRO A 280 -29.35 2.80 1.73
C PRO A 280 -28.41 2.13 0.72
N ALA A 281 -27.17 2.61 0.65
CA ALA A 281 -26.18 2.04 -0.26
C ALA A 281 -25.84 0.59 0.14
N PRO A 282 -25.78 -0.35 -0.81
CA PRO A 282 -25.37 -1.71 -0.52
C PRO A 282 -23.89 -1.76 -0.17
N LEU A 283 -23.51 -2.79 0.62
CA LEU A 283 -22.09 -3.12 0.79
C LEU A 283 -21.51 -3.47 -0.58
N GLN A 284 -20.44 -2.75 -0.96
CA GLN A 284 -19.72 -3.05 -2.19
C GLN A 284 -18.98 -4.40 -2.07
N PRO A 285 -18.62 -5.06 -3.18
CA PRO A 285 -17.93 -6.35 -3.15
C PRO A 285 -16.68 -6.38 -2.28
N PHE A 286 -15.91 -5.30 -2.26
CA PHE A 286 -14.78 -5.18 -1.33
C PHE A 286 -15.22 -5.26 0.13
N ALA A 287 -16.26 -4.51 0.52
CA ALA A 287 -16.72 -4.50 1.91
C ALA A 287 -17.32 -5.86 2.33
N GLN A 288 -17.94 -6.58 1.41
CA GLN A 288 -18.43 -7.94 1.65
C GLN A 288 -17.27 -8.92 1.91
N ASP A 289 -16.27 -8.92 1.02
CA ASP A 289 -15.04 -9.71 1.19
C ASP A 289 -14.29 -9.34 2.47
N PHE A 290 -14.09 -8.05 2.69
CA PHE A 290 -13.34 -7.54 3.82
C PHE A 290 -13.99 -7.95 5.17
N LEU A 291 -15.30 -7.75 5.31
CA LEU A 291 -16.01 -8.03 6.55
C LEU A 291 -16.32 -9.54 6.73
N GLY A 292 -16.62 -10.24 5.64
CA GLY A 292 -17.07 -11.64 5.68
C GLY A 292 -15.93 -12.66 5.62
N ASP A 293 -14.84 -12.34 4.93
CA ASP A 293 -13.77 -13.28 4.66
C ASP A 293 -12.43 -12.84 5.28
N LEU A 294 -11.93 -11.65 4.99
CA LEU A 294 -10.60 -11.21 5.43
C LEU A 294 -10.53 -10.97 6.96
N MET A 295 -11.45 -10.17 7.52
CA MET A 295 -11.40 -9.85 8.96
C MET A 295 -11.40 -11.10 9.84
N PRO A 296 -12.27 -12.10 9.61
CA PRO A 296 -12.24 -13.37 10.38
C PRO A 296 -10.91 -14.12 10.26
N VAL A 297 -10.28 -14.11 9.06
CA VAL A 297 -8.96 -14.75 8.87
C VAL A 297 -7.90 -14.02 9.68
N ILE A 298 -7.88 -12.69 9.66
CA ILE A 298 -6.93 -11.88 10.44
C ILE A 298 -7.12 -12.12 11.94
N GLU A 299 -8.34 -12.09 12.43
CA GLU A 299 -8.65 -12.28 13.85
C GLU A 299 -8.31 -13.70 14.37
N LYS A 300 -8.38 -14.70 13.49
CA LYS A 300 -7.98 -16.07 13.78
C LYS A 300 -6.46 -16.26 13.74
N THR A 301 -5.78 -15.61 12.79
CA THR A 301 -4.36 -15.85 12.50
C THR A 301 -3.44 -15.00 13.37
N PHE A 302 -3.86 -13.77 13.68
CA PHE A 302 -3.03 -12.82 14.41
C PHE A 302 -3.61 -12.48 15.78
N ARG A 303 -2.72 -12.12 16.71
CA ARG A 303 -3.12 -11.63 18.03
C ARG A 303 -3.61 -10.19 17.94
N VAL A 304 -4.79 -10.00 17.35
CA VAL A 304 -5.47 -8.70 17.28
C VAL A 304 -6.66 -8.67 18.22
N SER A 305 -6.99 -7.45 18.69
CA SER A 305 -8.21 -7.22 19.46
C SER A 305 -9.41 -7.20 18.51
N THR A 306 -10.51 -7.80 18.96
CA THR A 306 -11.78 -7.81 18.20
C THR A 306 -12.72 -6.68 18.63
N ARG A 307 -12.31 -5.83 19.58
CA ARG A 307 -13.13 -4.72 20.06
C ARG A 307 -13.14 -3.57 19.08
N PRO A 308 -14.27 -2.89 18.84
CA PRO A 308 -14.32 -1.72 17.96
C PRO A 308 -13.35 -0.61 18.36
N GLU A 309 -13.06 -0.44 19.67
CA GLU A 309 -12.15 0.56 20.22
C GLU A 309 -10.69 0.34 19.78
N ASP A 310 -10.37 -0.84 19.32
CA ASP A 310 -9.04 -1.26 18.87
C ASP A 310 -9.01 -1.52 17.35
N ARG A 311 -10.05 -1.07 16.60
CA ARG A 311 -10.10 -1.18 15.15
C ARG A 311 -10.11 0.18 14.47
N ALA A 312 -9.21 0.33 13.49
CA ALA A 312 -9.15 1.48 12.59
C ALA A 312 -9.27 1.01 11.15
N ILE A 313 -9.88 1.84 10.31
CA ILE A 313 -9.87 1.69 8.86
C ILE A 313 -9.44 3.00 8.23
N ALA A 314 -8.49 2.93 7.30
CA ALA A 314 -7.93 4.06 6.59
C ALA A 314 -7.82 3.73 5.10
N GLY A 315 -8.05 4.71 4.23
CA GLY A 315 -7.89 4.48 2.80
C GLY A 315 -7.66 5.75 2.01
N LEU A 316 -6.94 5.60 0.90
CA LEU A 316 -6.65 6.68 -0.04
C LEU A 316 -7.43 6.50 -1.34
N SER A 317 -7.91 7.58 -1.94
CA SER A 317 -8.57 7.55 -3.26
C SER A 317 -9.70 6.53 -3.33
N ALA A 318 -9.65 5.54 -4.20
CA ALA A 318 -10.63 4.45 -4.26
C ALA A 318 -10.70 3.64 -2.94
N GLY A 319 -9.59 3.46 -2.24
CA GLY A 319 -9.55 2.88 -0.90
C GLY A 319 -10.25 3.76 0.14
N GLY A 320 -10.18 5.09 -0.02
CA GLY A 320 -10.96 6.03 0.80
C GLY A 320 -12.46 5.90 0.57
N ALA A 321 -12.90 5.75 -0.68
CA ALA A 321 -14.31 5.47 -0.99
C ALA A 321 -14.76 4.11 -0.41
N ALA A 322 -13.90 3.08 -0.46
CA ALA A 322 -14.16 1.80 0.18
C ALA A 322 -14.22 1.92 1.72
N THR A 323 -13.39 2.77 2.31
CA THR A 323 -13.42 3.11 3.73
C THR A 323 -14.76 3.74 4.12
N ILE A 324 -15.25 4.72 3.34
CA ILE A 324 -16.58 5.32 3.55
C ILE A 324 -17.68 4.25 3.47
N ASN A 325 -17.72 3.46 2.39
CA ASN A 325 -18.72 2.43 2.23
C ASN A 325 -18.71 1.43 3.39
N THR A 326 -17.55 0.99 3.83
CA THR A 326 -17.42 -0.01 4.90
C THR A 326 -17.77 0.58 6.26
N ALA A 327 -17.11 1.68 6.65
CA ALA A 327 -17.24 2.22 8.00
C ALA A 327 -18.60 2.90 8.23
N PHE A 328 -19.16 3.57 7.23
CA PHE A 328 -20.45 4.24 7.38
C PHE A 328 -21.63 3.26 7.31
N SER A 329 -21.48 2.14 6.60
CA SER A 329 -22.46 1.05 6.64
C SER A 329 -22.41 0.26 7.95
N ARG A 330 -21.22 0.16 8.58
CA ARG A 330 -20.97 -0.60 9.81
C ARG A 330 -20.22 0.22 10.87
N PRO A 331 -20.85 1.32 11.35
CA PRO A 331 -20.25 2.20 12.36
C PRO A 331 -20.05 1.51 13.73
N ASP A 332 -20.68 0.36 13.92
CA ASP A 332 -20.52 -0.49 15.10
C ASP A 332 -19.12 -1.15 15.18
N LEU A 333 -18.41 -1.31 14.04
CA LEU A 333 -17.16 -2.09 13.96
C LEU A 333 -15.90 -1.26 14.17
N PHE A 334 -15.92 0.04 13.92
CA PHE A 334 -14.73 0.89 13.93
C PHE A 334 -14.92 2.09 14.86
N ARG A 335 -13.83 2.56 15.46
CA ARG A 335 -13.81 3.83 16.22
C ARG A 335 -12.84 4.85 15.62
N TYR A 336 -12.06 4.45 14.63
CA TYR A 336 -11.11 5.30 13.94
C TYR A 336 -11.32 5.13 12.44
N VAL A 337 -11.60 6.22 11.76
CA VAL A 337 -11.87 6.28 10.32
C VAL A 337 -10.99 7.36 9.71
N VAL A 338 -10.18 7.00 8.72
CA VAL A 338 -9.27 7.92 8.03
C VAL A 338 -9.56 7.87 6.53
N ILE A 339 -9.82 9.01 5.93
CA ILE A 339 -10.17 9.16 4.52
C ILE A 339 -9.20 10.13 3.88
N MET A 340 -8.42 9.66 2.91
CA MET A 340 -7.41 10.44 2.22
C MET A 340 -7.76 10.57 0.74
N SER A 341 -7.77 11.80 0.22
CA SER A 341 -7.95 12.09 -1.22
C SER A 341 -9.14 11.35 -1.86
N ALA A 342 -10.25 11.22 -1.14
CA ALA A 342 -11.43 10.47 -1.58
C ALA A 342 -12.66 11.31 -1.35
N GLY A 343 -13.11 11.99 -2.38
CA GLY A 343 -14.39 12.68 -2.32
C GLY A 343 -15.52 11.71 -2.04
N GLY A 344 -16.43 12.08 -1.14
CA GLY A 344 -17.67 11.38 -0.94
C GLY A 344 -18.51 11.45 -2.22
N GLY A 345 -19.19 10.35 -2.57
CA GLY A 345 -20.16 10.32 -3.66
C GLY A 345 -21.35 11.26 -3.39
N GLN A 346 -22.23 11.38 -4.36
CA GLN A 346 -23.51 12.11 -4.17
C GLN A 346 -24.41 11.35 -3.18
N ASN A 347 -25.21 12.09 -2.41
CA ASN A 347 -26.22 11.56 -1.50
C ASN A 347 -25.70 10.64 -0.38
N LEU A 348 -24.51 10.92 0.17
CA LEU A 348 -23.96 10.13 1.27
C LEU A 348 -24.89 10.00 2.47
N GLU A 349 -25.60 11.06 2.81
CA GLU A 349 -26.56 11.10 3.91
C GLU A 349 -27.64 10.01 3.72
N ALA A 350 -28.29 9.98 2.57
CA ALA A 350 -29.29 8.96 2.26
C ALA A 350 -28.68 7.55 2.06
N SER A 351 -27.44 7.48 1.60
CA SER A 351 -26.73 6.22 1.37
C SER A 351 -26.32 5.52 2.65
N TYR A 352 -26.06 6.27 3.73
CA TYR A 352 -25.56 5.74 5.01
C TYR A 352 -26.37 6.22 6.22
N PRO A 353 -27.68 5.93 6.27
CA PRO A 353 -28.55 6.42 7.33
C PRO A 353 -28.09 5.95 8.73
N LYS A 354 -27.54 4.74 8.85
CA LYS A 354 -26.98 4.24 10.12
C LYS A 354 -25.87 5.10 10.69
N PHE A 355 -25.15 5.82 9.84
CA PHE A 355 -24.09 6.72 10.28
C PHE A 355 -24.61 8.13 10.55
N PHE A 356 -25.53 8.63 9.72
CA PHE A 356 -26.01 10.01 9.79
C PHE A 356 -27.33 10.20 10.55
N ASP A 357 -28.32 9.30 10.40
CA ASP A 357 -29.66 9.46 11.00
C ASP A 357 -29.74 9.03 12.48
N SER A 358 -28.84 8.19 12.94
CA SER A 358 -28.81 7.76 14.35
C SER A 358 -28.48 8.91 15.32
N GLY A 359 -28.59 10.13 14.84
CA GLY A 359 -28.58 11.36 15.60
C GLY A 359 -27.40 11.46 16.52
N ALA A 360 -26.21 11.32 16.00
CA ALA A 360 -25.04 11.41 16.81
C ALA A 360 -24.66 10.15 17.64
N ALA A 361 -25.45 9.08 17.68
CA ALA A 361 -25.04 7.90 18.46
C ALA A 361 -23.83 7.21 17.83
N ALA A 362 -23.84 6.94 16.52
CA ALA A 362 -22.69 6.38 15.79
C ALA A 362 -21.52 7.38 15.74
N ALA A 363 -21.81 8.64 15.46
CA ALA A 363 -20.83 9.71 15.42
C ALA A 363 -20.17 9.96 16.80
N LYS A 364 -20.93 9.91 17.89
CA LYS A 364 -20.41 10.03 19.27
C LYS A 364 -19.50 8.87 19.67
N GLN A 365 -19.65 7.71 19.06
CA GLN A 365 -18.79 6.56 19.32
C GLN A 365 -17.42 6.67 18.60
N MET A 366 -17.32 7.49 17.54
CA MET A 366 -16.05 7.69 16.84
C MET A 366 -15.04 8.38 17.74
N ARG A 367 -13.84 7.83 17.84
CA ARG A 367 -12.71 8.44 18.54
C ARG A 367 -11.88 9.32 17.63
N LEU A 368 -11.86 8.97 16.34
CA LEU A 368 -11.21 9.74 15.29
C LEU A 368 -11.95 9.57 13.97
N VAL A 369 -12.34 10.67 13.36
CA VAL A 369 -12.60 10.80 11.94
C VAL A 369 -11.61 11.82 11.40
N TRP A 370 -10.76 11.39 10.46
CA TRP A 370 -9.68 12.22 9.95
C TRP A 370 -9.74 12.26 8.43
N LEU A 371 -9.65 13.46 7.87
CA LEU A 371 -9.73 13.72 6.44
C LEU A 371 -8.44 14.41 5.99
N GLY A 372 -7.80 13.93 4.92
CA GLY A 372 -6.60 14.53 4.33
C GLY A 372 -6.68 14.66 2.83
N VAL A 373 -6.24 15.82 2.30
CA VAL A 373 -6.23 16.08 0.86
C VAL A 373 -5.21 17.17 0.52
N GLY A 374 -4.63 17.13 -0.68
CA GLY A 374 -3.81 18.22 -1.23
C GLY A 374 -4.68 19.35 -1.78
N ASP A 375 -4.17 20.58 -1.77
CA ASP A 375 -4.88 21.72 -2.35
C ASP A 375 -4.92 21.67 -3.88
N ALA A 376 -3.96 20.98 -4.51
CA ALA A 376 -3.92 20.71 -5.94
C ALA A 376 -4.42 19.28 -6.32
N ASP A 377 -5.07 18.58 -5.39
CA ASP A 377 -5.68 17.28 -5.63
C ASP A 377 -7.07 17.43 -6.28
N PHE A 378 -7.36 16.64 -7.29
CA PHE A 378 -8.68 16.64 -7.93
C PHE A 378 -9.82 16.24 -6.98
N ALA A 379 -9.51 15.52 -5.89
CA ALA A 379 -10.48 15.11 -4.87
C ALA A 379 -10.86 16.24 -3.89
N LEU A 380 -10.19 17.40 -3.93
CA LEU A 380 -10.34 18.48 -2.95
C LEU A 380 -11.82 18.90 -2.76
N ASN A 381 -12.55 19.13 -3.84
CA ASN A 381 -13.95 19.59 -3.75
C ASN A 381 -14.86 18.52 -3.11
N GLY A 382 -14.62 17.24 -3.43
CA GLY A 382 -15.36 16.15 -2.81
C GLY A 382 -15.03 15.97 -1.33
N MET A 383 -13.77 16.21 -0.93
CA MET A 383 -13.37 16.19 0.48
C MET A 383 -13.95 17.35 1.28
N LYS A 384 -14.05 18.57 0.69
CA LYS A 384 -14.74 19.70 1.30
C LYS A 384 -16.23 19.41 1.50
N ALA A 385 -16.89 18.82 0.50
CA ALA A 385 -18.30 18.44 0.63
C ALA A 385 -18.51 17.39 1.74
N LEU A 386 -17.57 16.47 1.93
CA LEU A 386 -17.63 15.51 3.02
C LEU A 386 -17.41 16.20 4.39
N ASP A 387 -16.47 17.12 4.50
CA ASP A 387 -16.22 17.95 5.69
C ASP A 387 -17.47 18.73 6.10
N GLU A 388 -18.11 19.42 5.16
CA GLU A 388 -19.37 20.15 5.37
C GLU A 388 -20.49 19.21 5.84
N LEU A 389 -20.61 18.02 5.23
CA LEU A 389 -21.63 17.04 5.62
C LEU A 389 -21.39 16.51 7.04
N LEU A 390 -20.17 16.16 7.39
CA LEU A 390 -19.81 15.71 8.75
C LEU A 390 -20.08 16.82 9.76
N THR A 391 -19.74 18.07 9.44
CA THR A 391 -20.05 19.25 10.28
C THR A 391 -21.55 19.41 10.46
N LYS A 392 -22.34 19.35 9.40
CA LYS A 392 -23.82 19.42 9.43
C LYS A 392 -24.42 18.41 10.41
N HIS A 393 -23.87 17.20 10.47
CA HIS A 393 -24.35 16.13 11.35
C HIS A 393 -23.66 16.11 12.73
N GLY A 394 -22.84 17.12 13.07
CA GLY A 394 -22.16 17.22 14.35
C GLY A 394 -21.14 16.09 14.60
N VAL A 395 -20.62 15.46 13.54
CA VAL A 395 -19.56 14.45 13.64
C VAL A 395 -18.23 15.15 13.92
N LYS A 396 -17.67 14.91 15.10
CA LYS A 396 -16.33 15.45 15.41
C LYS A 396 -15.29 14.83 14.46
N HIS A 397 -14.60 15.68 13.71
CA HIS A 397 -13.57 15.23 12.75
C HIS A 397 -12.45 16.27 12.63
N THR A 398 -11.38 15.86 11.97
CA THR A 398 -10.25 16.71 11.58
C THR A 398 -10.18 16.75 10.07
N PHE A 399 -10.09 17.93 9.47
CA PHE A 399 -9.90 18.10 8.04
C PHE A 399 -8.58 18.84 7.77
N VAL A 400 -7.68 18.20 7.03
CA VAL A 400 -6.35 18.73 6.71
C VAL A 400 -6.23 18.92 5.19
N VAL A 401 -6.05 20.16 4.76
CA VAL A 401 -5.71 20.51 3.38
C VAL A 401 -4.23 20.88 3.32
N ARG A 402 -3.46 20.20 2.47
CA ARG A 402 -2.00 20.39 2.39
C ARG A 402 -1.60 21.21 1.19
N PRO A 403 -0.97 22.37 1.40
CA PRO A 403 -0.50 23.24 0.33
C PRO A 403 0.57 22.57 -0.53
N GLY A 404 0.44 22.66 -1.85
CA GLY A 404 1.43 22.18 -2.83
C GLY A 404 1.40 20.66 -3.06
N TYR A 405 0.47 19.91 -2.45
CA TYR A 405 0.32 18.48 -2.68
C TYR A 405 -0.81 18.17 -3.65
N ARG A 406 -0.59 17.11 -4.42
CA ARG A 406 -1.52 16.56 -5.42
C ARG A 406 -2.03 15.20 -4.98
N HIS A 407 -2.67 14.49 -5.91
CA HIS A 407 -3.12 13.09 -5.74
C HIS A 407 -1.92 12.14 -5.86
N GLU A 408 -1.10 12.03 -4.82
CA GLU A 408 0.24 11.43 -4.88
C GLU A 408 0.67 10.74 -3.59
N TRP A 409 1.62 9.78 -3.70
CA TRP A 409 2.14 9.03 -2.56
C TRP A 409 2.88 9.89 -1.52
N ARG A 410 3.48 11.01 -1.93
CA ARG A 410 4.09 11.98 -1.01
C ARG A 410 3.11 12.47 0.04
N LEU A 411 1.91 12.84 -0.40
CA LEU A 411 0.81 13.26 0.48
C LEU A 411 0.44 12.13 1.45
N TRP A 412 0.17 10.95 0.94
CA TRP A 412 -0.38 9.86 1.75
C TRP A 412 0.63 9.28 2.75
N ARG A 413 1.94 9.30 2.45
CA ARG A 413 2.99 8.99 3.43
C ARG A 413 2.99 10.01 4.57
N LEU A 414 2.87 11.29 4.25
CA LEU A 414 2.79 12.37 5.24
C LEU A 414 1.52 12.23 6.10
N ASP A 415 0.39 11.92 5.49
CA ASP A 415 -0.87 11.69 6.19
C ASP A 415 -0.75 10.51 7.15
N LEU A 416 -0.16 9.38 6.72
CA LEU A 416 0.09 8.24 7.61
C LEU A 416 0.96 8.64 8.82
N ARG A 417 2.02 9.39 8.59
CA ARG A 417 2.88 9.90 9.67
C ARG A 417 2.10 10.72 10.70
N GLU A 418 1.09 11.46 10.25
CA GLU A 418 0.32 12.35 11.14
C GLU A 418 -0.85 11.67 11.82
N PHE A 419 -1.61 10.84 11.11
CA PHE A 419 -2.76 10.21 11.75
C PHE A 419 -2.41 8.98 12.59
N ALA A 420 -1.35 8.22 12.27
CA ALA A 420 -0.98 7.02 13.01
C ALA A 420 -0.72 7.28 14.52
N PRO A 421 -0.09 8.39 14.92
CA PRO A 421 0.01 8.79 16.32
C PRO A 421 -1.32 9.03 17.04
N LEU A 422 -2.39 9.33 16.31
CA LEU A 422 -3.71 9.60 16.88
C LEU A 422 -4.53 8.34 17.11
N LEU A 423 -4.10 7.20 16.51
CA LEU A 423 -4.82 5.94 16.62
C LEU A 423 -4.58 5.28 17.99
N PHE A 424 -5.65 4.70 18.54
CA PHE A 424 -5.61 3.83 19.72
C PHE A 424 -5.02 4.45 20.98
N GLN A 425 -5.00 5.77 21.08
CA GLN A 425 -4.55 6.43 22.29
C GLN A 425 -5.50 6.05 23.45
N SER A 426 -4.94 5.61 24.57
CA SER A 426 -5.70 5.47 25.81
C SER A 426 -6.27 6.84 26.13
N GLY A 427 -7.60 6.95 26.22
CA GLY A 427 -8.28 8.22 26.38
C GLY A 427 -7.58 9.09 27.39
N ALA A 428 -7.16 10.28 26.97
CA ALA A 428 -6.91 11.35 27.91
C ALA A 428 -8.17 11.44 28.77
N LYS A 429 -8.05 11.13 30.05
CA LYS A 429 -9.07 11.48 31.05
C LYS A 429 -9.34 12.94 30.80
N GLY A 430 -10.57 13.27 30.40
CA GLY A 430 -10.96 14.64 30.21
C GLY A 430 -10.51 15.42 31.46
N THR A 431 -9.63 16.35 31.25
CA THR A 431 -9.45 17.43 32.20
C THR A 431 -10.71 18.25 32.08
N SER A 432 -11.54 18.06 33.07
CA SER A 432 -12.71 18.88 33.39
C SER A 432 -12.35 20.36 33.44
#